data_665ad94ef6826aa3990eaef469de2abb
#
_entry.id   665ad94ef6826aa3990eaef469de2abb
#
_cell.length_a   1.000
_cell.length_b   1.000
_cell.length_c   1.000
_cell.angle_alpha   90.00
_cell.angle_beta   90.00
_cell.angle_gamma   90.00
#
_symmetry.space_group_name_H-M   'P 1'
#
loop_
_entity.id
_entity.type
_entity.pdbx_description
1 polymer ?
#
loop_
_entity_poly.entity_id
_entity_poly.type
_entity_poly.pdbx_seq_one_letter_code
_entity_poly.pdbx_strand_id
1 'polypeptide(L)'
;DYSSDSNLKNYQGYLCHTVAKKSINFWYKNLCKIRKKFDFNFFFLRELSDIKLRQLTSLEYRKIEDAKDRLFSEPLYWNDTEQNLNLFVKKLKPLAGFINIGGRFVHVTDGYNKGVAIKEFLKLIKINKNNKSFISVSLGDSHNDISMLELTDYSYVIKSQKKKNLYLKK
;
A
#
# COMPACT_ATOMS: atom_id res chain seq x y z
N ASP A 1 -26.55 -0.36 -9.67
CA ASP A 1 -26.56 -1.33 -8.57
C ASP A 1 -25.27 -2.16 -8.66
N TYR A 2 -24.41 -2.07 -7.63
CA TYR A 2 -23.12 -2.77 -7.59
C TYR A 2 -23.24 -4.20 -7.02
N SER A 3 -24.44 -4.63 -6.67
CA SER A 3 -24.68 -5.92 -6.00
C SER A 3 -24.51 -7.16 -6.90
N SER A 4 -24.44 -6.99 -8.21
CA SER A 4 -24.29 -8.08 -9.18
C SER A 4 -22.86 -8.50 -9.50
N ASP A 5 -21.84 -7.76 -9.02
CA ASP A 5 -20.43 -8.13 -9.23
C ASP A 5 -19.99 -9.10 -8.12
N SER A 6 -19.76 -10.36 -8.48
CA SER A 6 -19.34 -11.44 -7.56
C SER A 6 -17.99 -11.16 -6.84
N ASN A 7 -17.24 -10.17 -7.30
CA ASN A 7 -15.95 -9.77 -6.70
C ASN A 7 -16.09 -8.72 -5.60
N LEU A 8 -17.28 -8.14 -5.43
CA LEU A 8 -17.54 -7.16 -4.39
C LEU A 8 -17.99 -7.85 -3.09
N LYS A 9 -17.34 -7.52 -1.99
CA LYS A 9 -17.66 -8.03 -0.66
C LYS A 9 -18.03 -6.89 0.26
N ASN A 10 -19.00 -7.11 1.14
CA ASN A 10 -19.27 -6.17 2.22
C ASN A 10 -18.20 -6.34 3.32
N TYR A 11 -17.53 -5.25 3.68
CA TYR A 11 -16.59 -5.19 4.79
C TYR A 11 -16.89 -3.96 5.63
N GLN A 12 -17.26 -4.15 6.88
CA GLN A 12 -17.61 -3.07 7.83
C GLN A 12 -18.64 -2.05 7.27
N GLY A 13 -19.64 -2.53 6.53
CA GLY A 13 -20.67 -1.68 5.91
C GLY A 13 -20.29 -1.05 4.57
N TYR A 14 -19.07 -1.28 4.09
CA TYR A 14 -18.60 -0.78 2.80
C TYR A 14 -18.55 -1.87 1.75
N LEU A 15 -18.89 -1.52 0.51
CA LEU A 15 -18.68 -2.38 -0.65
C LEU A 15 -17.21 -2.32 -1.06
N CYS A 16 -16.51 -3.45 -0.94
CA CYS A 16 -15.07 -3.53 -1.15
C CYS A 16 -14.72 -4.47 -2.31
N HIS A 17 -13.86 -3.99 -3.20
CA HIS A 17 -13.19 -4.81 -4.21
C HIS A 17 -11.73 -5.00 -3.81
N THR A 18 -11.30 -6.26 -3.70
CA THR A 18 -9.94 -6.58 -3.26
C THR A 18 -9.05 -6.91 -4.46
N VAL A 19 -8.01 -6.11 -4.67
CA VAL A 19 -6.98 -6.36 -5.69
C VAL A 19 -5.82 -7.20 -5.18
N ALA A 20 -5.63 -7.26 -3.87
CA ALA A 20 -4.58 -8.05 -3.24
C ALA A 20 -4.93 -9.55 -3.28
N LYS A 21 -3.94 -10.39 -3.62
CA LYS A 21 -4.07 -11.85 -3.71
C LYS A 21 -3.57 -12.56 -2.45
N LYS A 22 -2.80 -11.87 -1.61
CA LYS A 22 -2.15 -12.44 -0.43
C LYS A 22 -2.58 -11.67 0.82
N SER A 23 -2.92 -12.42 1.86
CA SER A 23 -3.32 -11.85 3.15
C SER A 23 -2.10 -11.40 3.97
N ILE A 24 -2.35 -10.61 5.01
CA ILE A 24 -1.33 -10.23 5.98
C ILE A 24 -0.68 -11.44 6.65
N ASN A 25 -1.45 -12.52 6.92
CA ASN A 25 -0.93 -13.73 7.54
C ASN A 25 0.05 -14.47 6.62
N PHE A 26 -0.19 -14.44 5.30
CA PHE A 26 0.79 -14.96 4.33
C PHE A 26 2.11 -14.19 4.43
N TRP A 27 2.05 -12.86 4.43
CA TRP A 27 3.23 -12.03 4.56
C TRP A 27 3.95 -12.26 5.88
N TYR A 28 3.26 -12.16 6.99
CA TYR A 28 3.84 -12.37 8.32
C TYR A 28 4.61 -13.68 8.41
N LYS A 29 3.97 -14.81 8.06
CA LYS A 29 4.58 -16.16 8.11
C LYS A 29 5.86 -16.25 7.28
N ASN A 30 5.84 -15.73 6.05
CA ASN A 30 6.99 -15.82 5.14
C ASN A 30 8.10 -14.82 5.52
N LEU A 31 7.74 -13.63 5.96
CA LEU A 31 8.70 -12.61 6.40
C LEU A 31 9.42 -13.01 7.69
N CYS A 32 8.76 -13.70 8.63
CA CYS A 32 9.42 -14.31 9.79
C CYS A 32 10.52 -15.29 9.37
N LYS A 33 10.24 -16.15 8.37
CA LYS A 33 11.24 -17.09 7.83
C LYS A 33 12.41 -16.36 7.18
N ILE A 34 12.13 -15.33 6.37
CA ILE A 34 13.16 -14.52 5.70
C ILE A 34 14.00 -13.78 6.75
N ARG A 35 13.38 -13.14 7.74
CA ARG A 35 14.06 -12.44 8.84
C ARG A 35 15.04 -13.38 9.54
N LYS A 36 14.59 -14.56 9.97
CA LYS A 36 15.41 -15.55 10.66
C LYS A 36 16.54 -16.10 9.77
N LYS A 37 16.25 -16.40 8.50
CA LYS A 37 17.23 -17.04 7.59
C LYS A 37 18.39 -16.12 7.21
N PHE A 38 18.14 -14.81 7.11
CA PHE A 38 19.12 -13.83 6.63
C PHE A 38 19.54 -12.82 7.70
N ASP A 39 19.07 -13.02 8.93
CA ASP A 39 19.39 -12.20 10.10
C ASP A 39 19.07 -10.70 9.89
N PHE A 40 17.97 -10.41 9.22
CA PHE A 40 17.55 -9.03 8.98
C PHE A 40 17.00 -8.37 10.24
N ASN A 41 17.41 -7.14 10.49
CA ASN A 41 16.95 -6.35 11.61
C ASN A 41 15.77 -5.45 11.18
N PHE A 42 14.55 -5.96 11.29
CA PHE A 42 13.30 -5.21 11.13
C PHE A 42 12.25 -5.69 12.13
N PHE A 43 11.28 -4.85 12.39
CA PHE A 43 10.15 -5.14 13.27
C PHE A 43 8.85 -5.03 12.51
N PHE A 44 7.94 -5.96 12.73
CA PHE A 44 6.57 -5.81 12.25
C PHE A 44 5.85 -4.72 13.05
N LEU A 45 4.90 -4.03 12.41
CA LEU A 45 4.15 -2.97 13.09
C LEU A 45 3.50 -3.48 14.39
N ARG A 46 2.99 -4.70 14.37
CA ARG A 46 2.36 -5.38 15.50
C ARG A 46 3.32 -5.72 16.66
N GLU A 47 4.62 -5.79 16.40
CA GLU A 47 5.66 -6.05 17.42
C GLU A 47 6.09 -4.76 18.15
N LEU A 48 5.76 -3.59 17.60
CA LEU A 48 6.13 -2.32 18.19
C LEU A 48 5.15 -1.94 19.31
N SER A 49 5.70 -1.42 20.41
CA SER A 49 4.88 -0.84 21.48
C SER A 49 4.14 0.41 20.97
N ASP A 50 3.01 0.73 21.58
CA ASP A 50 2.21 1.91 21.23
C ASP A 50 2.99 3.21 21.40
N ILE A 51 3.84 3.28 22.43
CA ILE A 51 4.75 4.41 22.66
C ILE A 51 5.69 4.57 21.46
N LYS A 52 6.32 3.48 21.00
CA LYS A 52 7.23 3.51 19.84
C LYS A 52 6.48 3.90 18.56
N LEU A 53 5.29 3.36 18.34
CA LEU A 53 4.46 3.72 17.19
C LEU A 53 4.08 5.20 17.19
N ARG A 54 3.69 5.77 18.32
CA ARG A 54 3.42 7.20 18.44
C ARG A 54 4.64 8.05 18.10
N GLN A 55 5.81 7.70 18.62
CA GLN A 55 7.06 8.39 18.30
C GLN A 55 7.38 8.35 16.80
N LEU A 56 7.11 7.22 16.14
CA LEU A 56 7.37 7.03 14.72
C LEU A 56 6.33 7.70 13.81
N THR A 57 5.06 7.73 14.21
CA THR A 57 3.94 8.11 13.33
C THR A 57 3.27 9.41 13.71
N SER A 58 3.43 9.86 14.96
CA SER A 58 2.69 10.97 15.58
C SER A 58 1.17 10.70 15.67
N LEU A 59 0.75 9.43 15.58
CA LEU A 59 -0.65 9.04 15.71
C LEU A 59 -1.13 9.17 17.16
N GLU A 60 -2.39 9.51 17.33
CA GLU A 60 -3.09 9.41 18.61
C GLU A 60 -3.29 7.94 19.01
N TYR A 61 -3.39 7.64 20.32
CA TYR A 61 -3.54 6.26 20.81
C TYR A 61 -4.68 5.49 20.16
N ARG A 62 -5.86 6.12 20.03
CA ARG A 62 -7.03 5.52 19.38
C ARG A 62 -6.82 5.11 17.92
N LYS A 63 -5.82 5.70 17.24
CA LYS A 63 -5.48 5.40 15.84
C LYS A 63 -4.40 4.32 15.69
N ILE A 64 -3.79 3.89 16.77
CA ILE A 64 -2.73 2.88 16.73
C ILE A 64 -3.30 1.52 16.39
N GLU A 65 -4.44 1.13 17.00
CA GLU A 65 -5.10 -0.14 16.69
C GLU A 65 -5.56 -0.18 15.22
N ASP A 66 -6.17 0.91 14.73
CA ASP A 66 -6.52 1.04 13.30
C ASP A 66 -5.28 0.88 12.39
N ALA A 67 -4.12 1.40 12.82
CA ALA A 67 -2.89 1.29 12.05
C ALA A 67 -2.33 -0.14 12.03
N LYS A 68 -2.56 -0.93 13.09
CA LYS A 68 -2.18 -2.34 13.21
C LYS A 68 -3.15 -3.27 12.50
N ASP A 69 -4.43 -2.88 12.37
CA ASP A 69 -5.47 -3.67 11.70
C ASP A 69 -5.31 -3.62 10.18
N ARG A 70 -4.47 -4.51 9.67
CA ARG A 70 -4.13 -4.63 8.25
C ARG A 70 -4.61 -5.95 7.69
N LEU A 71 -5.10 -5.93 6.45
CA LEU A 71 -5.61 -7.12 5.78
C LEU A 71 -4.60 -7.69 4.75
N PHE A 72 -3.86 -6.84 4.05
CA PHE A 72 -3.15 -7.22 2.83
C PHE A 72 -1.71 -6.74 2.76
N SER A 73 -1.32 -5.71 3.51
CA SER A 73 0.06 -5.18 3.52
C SER A 73 0.70 -5.40 4.89
N GLU A 74 1.99 -5.72 4.90
CA GLU A 74 2.76 -5.83 6.14
C GLU A 74 3.75 -4.67 6.23
N PRO A 75 3.50 -3.66 7.08
CA PRO A 75 4.43 -2.58 7.33
C PRO A 75 5.55 -3.05 8.24
N LEU A 76 6.78 -2.77 7.84
CA LEU A 76 7.99 -3.10 8.59
C LEU A 76 8.69 -1.81 9.01
N TYR A 77 9.05 -1.69 10.28
CA TYR A 77 10.03 -0.73 10.73
C TYR A 77 11.41 -1.30 10.44
N TRP A 78 12.04 -0.77 9.38
CA TRP A 78 13.35 -1.21 8.94
C TRP A 78 14.44 -0.57 9.81
N ASN A 79 15.23 -1.40 10.49
CA ASN A 79 16.31 -0.98 11.39
C ASN A 79 17.64 -1.62 10.98
N ASP A 80 17.85 -1.76 9.68
CA ASP A 80 19.01 -2.40 9.09
C ASP A 80 19.62 -1.53 7.99
N THR A 81 20.74 -1.95 7.41
CA THR A 81 21.45 -1.24 6.35
C THR A 81 20.66 -1.19 5.03
N GLU A 82 21.03 -0.27 4.16
CA GLU A 82 20.48 -0.19 2.81
C GLU A 82 20.87 -1.40 1.95
N GLN A 83 22.08 -1.93 2.15
CA GLN A 83 22.53 -3.16 1.48
C GLN A 83 21.62 -4.35 1.85
N ASN A 84 21.29 -4.48 3.13
CA ASN A 84 20.36 -5.51 3.59
C ASN A 84 18.94 -5.28 3.08
N LEU A 85 18.48 -4.04 2.95
CA LEU A 85 17.20 -3.74 2.31
C LEU A 85 17.18 -4.20 0.85
N ASN A 86 18.24 -3.92 0.10
CA ASN A 86 18.39 -4.37 -1.29
C ASN A 86 18.42 -5.90 -1.41
N LEU A 87 19.09 -6.58 -0.47
CA LEU A 87 19.07 -8.04 -0.40
C LEU A 87 17.67 -8.56 -0.06
N PHE A 88 17.00 -7.95 0.91
CA PHE A 88 15.62 -8.28 1.30
C PHE A 88 14.65 -8.19 0.12
N VAL A 89 14.72 -7.13 -0.68
CA VAL A 89 13.92 -7.00 -1.92
C VAL A 89 14.16 -8.18 -2.86
N LYS A 90 15.42 -8.60 -3.04
CA LYS A 90 15.74 -9.79 -3.87
C LYS A 90 15.12 -11.06 -3.30
N LYS A 91 15.05 -11.20 -1.97
CA LYS A 91 14.47 -12.39 -1.31
C LYS A 91 12.94 -12.40 -1.33
N LEU A 92 12.28 -11.27 -1.60
CA LEU A 92 10.83 -11.22 -1.81
C LEU A 92 10.39 -11.68 -3.21
N LYS A 93 11.27 -11.66 -4.21
CA LYS A 93 10.93 -12.03 -5.60
C LYS A 93 10.25 -13.42 -5.73
N PRO A 94 10.73 -14.50 -5.09
CA PRO A 94 10.08 -15.82 -5.17
C PRO A 94 8.65 -15.83 -4.62
N LEU A 95 8.34 -14.87 -3.74
CA LEU A 95 7.00 -14.69 -3.19
C LEU A 95 6.15 -13.72 -4.03
N ALA A 96 6.64 -13.26 -5.19
CA ALA A 96 6.05 -12.15 -5.93
C ALA A 96 5.73 -10.96 -5.00
N GLY A 97 6.67 -10.67 -4.10
CA GLY A 97 6.57 -9.57 -3.13
C GLY A 97 7.22 -8.31 -3.66
N PHE A 98 6.60 -7.20 -3.35
CA PHE A 98 7.06 -5.85 -3.67
C PHE A 98 7.15 -5.02 -2.41
N ILE A 99 8.03 -4.04 -2.42
CA ILE A 99 8.08 -3.04 -1.36
C ILE A 99 7.60 -1.68 -1.85
N ASN A 100 6.93 -0.98 -0.93
CA ASN A 100 6.61 0.43 -1.06
C ASN A 100 7.20 1.14 0.15
N ILE A 101 8.10 2.10 -0.06
CA ILE A 101 8.65 2.90 1.03
C ILE A 101 7.75 4.11 1.21
N GLY A 102 7.08 4.19 2.35
CA GLY A 102 6.19 5.29 2.69
C GLY A 102 6.43 5.78 4.12
N GLY A 103 6.77 7.06 4.26
CA GLY A 103 7.10 7.63 5.56
C GLY A 103 8.32 6.94 6.20
N ARG A 104 8.10 6.21 7.30
CA ARG A 104 9.15 5.52 8.06
C ARG A 104 9.08 4.00 7.97
N PHE A 105 8.21 3.48 7.11
CA PHE A 105 7.95 2.04 7.00
C PHE A 105 8.21 1.53 5.59
N VAL A 106 8.68 0.30 5.53
CA VAL A 106 8.75 -0.50 4.31
C VAL A 106 7.49 -1.37 4.27
N HIS A 107 6.57 -1.08 3.36
CA HIS A 107 5.35 -1.86 3.19
C HIS A 107 5.59 -3.00 2.22
N VAL A 108 5.35 -4.23 2.66
CA VAL A 108 5.42 -5.42 1.80
C VAL A 108 4.03 -5.75 1.28
N THR A 109 3.92 -5.90 -0.03
CA THR A 109 2.66 -6.18 -0.75
C THR A 109 2.90 -7.17 -1.88
N ASP A 110 1.85 -7.60 -2.55
CA ASP A 110 1.92 -8.44 -3.76
C ASP A 110 1.82 -7.61 -5.07
N GLY A 111 2.34 -6.40 -5.04
CA GLY A 111 2.53 -5.57 -6.25
C GLY A 111 1.36 -4.66 -6.60
N TYR A 112 0.35 -4.55 -5.74
CA TYR A 112 -0.67 -3.53 -5.93
C TYR A 112 -0.16 -2.15 -5.46
N ASN A 113 -0.63 -1.12 -6.13
CA ASN A 113 -0.35 0.29 -5.83
C ASN A 113 -1.61 1.12 -6.11
N LYS A 114 -1.54 2.43 -5.88
CA LYS A 114 -2.68 3.32 -6.09
C LYS A 114 -3.19 3.30 -7.53
N GLY A 115 -2.31 3.17 -8.52
CA GLY A 115 -2.70 3.07 -9.93
C GLY A 115 -3.50 1.80 -10.23
N VAL A 116 -3.06 0.65 -9.71
CA VAL A 116 -3.81 -0.61 -9.84
C VAL A 116 -5.21 -0.48 -9.23
N ALA A 117 -5.30 0.07 -8.02
CA ALA A 117 -6.59 0.26 -7.34
C ALA A 117 -7.53 1.18 -8.13
N ILE A 118 -7.03 2.32 -8.62
CA ILE A 118 -7.80 3.25 -9.44
C ILE A 118 -8.22 2.61 -10.77
N LYS A 119 -7.34 1.86 -11.42
CA LYS A 119 -7.68 1.16 -12.67
C LYS A 119 -8.85 0.20 -12.48
N GLU A 120 -8.84 -0.59 -11.42
CA GLU A 120 -9.95 -1.49 -11.11
C GLU A 120 -11.23 -0.73 -10.74
N PHE A 121 -11.12 0.33 -9.95
CA PHE A 121 -12.24 1.20 -9.60
C PHE A 121 -12.88 1.86 -10.84
N LEU A 122 -12.08 2.37 -11.77
CA LEU A 122 -12.58 2.96 -13.02
C LEU A 122 -13.28 1.92 -13.91
N LYS A 123 -12.79 0.67 -13.94
CA LYS A 123 -13.52 -0.43 -14.62
C LYS A 123 -14.90 -0.66 -14.02
N LEU A 124 -14.98 -0.75 -12.68
CA LEU A 124 -16.27 -0.96 -11.99
C LEU A 124 -17.26 0.17 -12.28
N ILE A 125 -16.80 1.43 -12.30
CA ILE A 125 -17.67 2.57 -12.66
C ILE A 125 -18.17 2.45 -14.11
N LYS A 126 -17.29 2.11 -15.06
CA LYS A 126 -17.67 1.98 -16.47
C LYS A 126 -18.74 0.92 -16.68
N ILE A 127 -18.58 -0.25 -16.05
CA ILE A 127 -19.56 -1.35 -16.13
C ILE A 127 -20.92 -0.90 -15.59
N ASN A 128 -20.93 -0.30 -14.40
CA ASN A 128 -22.18 0.06 -13.72
C ASN A 128 -22.90 1.28 -14.30
N LYS A 129 -22.20 2.14 -15.05
CA LYS A 129 -22.79 3.34 -15.70
C LYS A 129 -23.12 3.14 -17.19
N ASN A 130 -23.27 1.90 -17.64
CA ASN A 130 -23.58 1.56 -19.04
C ASN A 130 -22.65 2.31 -20.03
N ASN A 131 -21.34 2.32 -19.73
CA ASN A 131 -20.31 2.99 -20.54
C ASN A 131 -20.49 4.50 -20.74
N LYS A 132 -21.25 5.19 -19.87
CA LYS A 132 -21.28 6.66 -19.90
C LYS A 132 -19.87 7.23 -19.71
N SER A 133 -19.54 8.23 -20.51
CA SER A 133 -18.27 8.94 -20.39
C SER A 133 -18.18 9.65 -19.02
N PHE A 134 -17.05 9.59 -18.38
CA PHE A 134 -16.71 10.33 -17.18
C PHE A 134 -15.28 10.84 -17.28
N ILE A 135 -14.99 11.89 -16.56
CA ILE A 135 -13.65 12.46 -16.45
C ILE A 135 -13.09 12.08 -15.08
N SER A 136 -11.88 11.56 -15.06
CA SER A 136 -11.16 11.21 -13.85
C SER A 136 -10.14 12.28 -13.48
N VAL A 137 -10.13 12.70 -12.21
CA VAL A 137 -9.21 13.70 -11.67
C VAL A 137 -8.50 13.12 -10.46
N SER A 138 -7.18 13.31 -10.39
CA SER A 138 -6.39 12.88 -9.24
C SER A 138 -5.47 13.97 -8.71
N LEU A 139 -5.21 13.93 -7.41
CA LEU A 139 -4.29 14.79 -6.71
C LEU A 139 -3.29 13.93 -5.92
N GLY A 140 -2.02 14.32 -5.93
CA GLY A 140 -0.98 13.57 -5.20
C GLY A 140 0.25 14.41 -4.90
N ASP A 141 1.01 14.05 -3.87
CA ASP A 141 2.18 14.78 -3.38
C ASP A 141 3.44 13.91 -3.25
N SER A 142 3.35 12.60 -3.53
CA SER A 142 4.41 11.65 -3.21
C SER A 142 4.57 10.55 -4.26
N HIS A 143 5.73 9.88 -4.26
CA HIS A 143 6.07 8.87 -5.26
C HIS A 143 5.06 7.73 -5.38
N ASN A 144 4.39 7.36 -4.29
CA ASN A 144 3.33 6.34 -4.31
C ASN A 144 2.05 6.80 -5.03
N ASP A 145 1.91 8.10 -5.36
CA ASP A 145 0.78 8.67 -6.10
C ASP A 145 1.03 8.66 -7.62
N ILE A 146 2.29 8.55 -8.07
CA ILE A 146 2.66 8.66 -9.49
C ILE A 146 1.82 7.73 -10.36
N SER A 147 1.69 6.47 -9.99
CA SER A 147 0.93 5.48 -10.77
C SER A 147 -0.57 5.82 -10.89
N MET A 148 -1.14 6.52 -9.94
CA MET A 148 -2.51 7.05 -9.99
C MET A 148 -2.57 8.31 -10.86
N LEU A 149 -1.63 9.25 -10.66
CA LEU A 149 -1.56 10.50 -11.40
C LEU A 149 -1.35 10.25 -12.91
N GLU A 150 -0.56 9.24 -13.29
CA GLU A 150 -0.32 8.89 -14.69
C GLU A 150 -1.51 8.22 -15.38
N LEU A 151 -2.47 7.71 -14.61
CA LEU A 151 -3.61 6.93 -15.10
C LEU A 151 -4.87 7.77 -15.34
N THR A 152 -5.04 8.87 -14.61
CA THR A 152 -6.26 9.70 -14.66
C THR A 152 -6.19 10.75 -15.78
N ASP A 153 -7.35 11.23 -16.25
CA ASP A 153 -7.44 12.20 -17.35
C ASP A 153 -6.78 13.53 -16.97
N TYR A 154 -7.03 14.01 -15.75
CA TYR A 154 -6.41 15.21 -15.18
C TYR A 154 -5.67 14.85 -13.89
N SER A 155 -4.45 15.37 -13.75
CA SER A 155 -3.59 15.09 -12.62
C SER A 155 -2.98 16.37 -12.06
N TYR A 156 -3.08 16.53 -10.75
CA TYR A 156 -2.51 17.68 -10.05
C TYR A 156 -1.47 17.21 -9.03
N VAL A 157 -0.24 17.67 -9.22
CA VAL A 157 0.83 17.44 -8.26
C VAL A 157 0.77 18.53 -7.20
N ILE A 158 0.49 18.14 -5.97
CA ILE A 158 0.48 19.06 -4.84
C ILE A 158 1.92 19.28 -4.38
N LYS A 159 2.40 20.52 -4.48
CA LYS A 159 3.75 20.88 -4.06
C LYS A 159 3.88 20.78 -2.54
N SER A 160 4.78 19.94 -2.07
CA SER A 160 5.12 19.83 -0.65
C SER A 160 6.44 20.55 -0.38
N GLN A 161 6.47 21.39 0.66
CA GLN A 161 7.70 22.10 1.06
C GLN A 161 8.83 21.14 1.51
N LYS A 162 8.50 19.90 1.89
CA LYS A 162 9.43 18.92 2.47
C LYS A 162 9.82 17.78 1.53
N LYS A 163 9.22 17.70 0.32
CA LYS A 163 9.44 16.57 -0.60
C LYS A 163 10.02 17.05 -1.92
N LYS A 164 10.84 16.17 -2.56
CA LYS A 164 11.35 16.41 -3.92
C LYS A 164 10.19 16.51 -4.92
N ASN A 165 10.38 17.33 -5.94
CA ASN A 165 9.39 17.46 -7.03
C ASN A 165 9.09 16.09 -7.65
N LEU A 166 7.80 15.83 -7.91
CA LEU A 166 7.37 14.67 -8.67
C LEU A 166 7.46 14.99 -10.16
N TYR A 167 8.00 14.06 -10.91
CA TYR A 167 8.00 14.11 -12.38
C TYR A 167 7.07 13.02 -12.89
N LEU A 168 6.07 13.40 -13.66
CA LEU A 168 5.16 12.49 -14.34
C LEU A 168 5.67 12.23 -15.76
N LYS A 169 5.41 11.02 -16.27
CA LYS A 169 5.78 10.61 -17.64
C LYS A 169 4.71 10.95 -18.67
N LYS A 170 3.70 11.73 -18.27
CA LYS A 170 2.67 12.20 -19.20
C LYS A 170 3.23 13.24 -20.16
#